data_eea8a4bb199d4d277588d8431a9a84c0
#
_entry.id   eea8a4bb199d4d277588d8431a9a84c0
#
_cell.length_a   1.000
_cell.length_b   1.000
_cell.length_c   1.000
_cell.angle_alpha   90.00
_cell.angle_beta   90.00
_cell.angle_gamma   90.00
#
_symmetry.space_group_name_H-M   'P 1'
#
loop_
_entity.id
_entity.type
_entity.pdbx_description
1 polymer ?
#
loop_
_entity_poly.entity_id
_entity_poly.type
_entity_poly.pdbx_seq_one_letter_code
_entity_poly.pdbx_strand_id
1 'polypeptide(L)'
;CCRGLREIVPFDRSFTNLNDRSNRFKSIFNYQSEDTDEEILAQYSQNYHTIDFLSWCYNQRQPMVFRATDLVYPEVIERSRIHREWESRMGVFYTVTVCIASDDILYGTISLMRSKSHGDFTDAEVGILDDVNQHLCNRFHLTYPNGVNRFMMDASIDPIAERFSLTPREWE
;
A
#
# COMPACT_ATOMS: atom_id res chain seq x y z
N CYS A 1 -5.52 -10.24 0.93
CA CYS A 1 -6.12 -9.08 1.61
C CYS A 1 -6.95 -8.23 0.64
N CYS A 2 -6.37 -7.79 -0.49
CA CYS A 2 -7.08 -6.90 -1.43
C CYS A 2 -8.33 -7.51 -2.08
N ARG A 3 -8.37 -8.84 -2.31
CA ARG A 3 -9.60 -9.49 -2.81
C ARG A 3 -10.80 -9.32 -1.88
N GLY A 4 -10.61 -9.50 -0.57
CA GLY A 4 -11.71 -9.29 0.38
C GLY A 4 -12.12 -7.82 0.49
N LEU A 5 -11.18 -6.88 0.36
CA LEU A 5 -11.50 -5.45 0.33
C LEU A 5 -12.33 -5.09 -0.90
N ARG A 6 -12.09 -5.69 -2.07
CA ARG A 6 -12.84 -5.40 -3.31
C ARG A 6 -14.32 -5.75 -3.22
N GLU A 7 -14.68 -6.74 -2.39
CA GLU A 7 -16.08 -7.11 -2.16
C GLU A 7 -16.84 -6.07 -1.32
N ILE A 8 -16.13 -5.31 -0.49
CA ILE A 8 -16.71 -4.32 0.43
C ILE A 8 -16.59 -2.91 -0.14
N VAL A 9 -15.41 -2.57 -0.65
CA VAL A 9 -15.11 -1.30 -1.30
C VAL A 9 -14.61 -1.62 -2.70
N PRO A 10 -15.45 -1.56 -3.74
CA PRO A 10 -15.04 -1.88 -5.10
C PRO A 10 -13.94 -0.95 -5.61
N PHE A 11 -12.96 -1.49 -6.33
CA PHE A 11 -11.88 -0.75 -6.98
C PHE A 11 -11.41 -1.48 -8.24
N ASP A 12 -10.76 -0.75 -9.14
CA ASP A 12 -10.27 -1.31 -10.39
C ASP A 12 -8.86 -1.88 -10.24
N ARG A 13 -8.00 -1.19 -9.47
CA ARG A 13 -6.62 -1.61 -9.21
C ARG A 13 -6.21 -1.36 -7.76
N SER A 14 -5.21 -2.10 -7.31
CA SER A 14 -4.64 -1.94 -5.98
C SER A 14 -3.12 -2.03 -5.99
N PHE A 15 -2.48 -1.22 -5.16
CA PHE A 15 -1.08 -1.34 -4.83
C PHE A 15 -0.91 -1.52 -3.34
N THR A 16 -0.03 -2.43 -2.96
CA THR A 16 0.39 -2.60 -1.57
C THR A 16 1.90 -2.39 -1.47
N ASN A 17 2.31 -1.71 -0.44
CA ASN A 17 3.70 -1.50 -0.13
C ASN A 17 3.95 -1.83 1.33
N LEU A 18 5.01 -2.59 1.61
CA LEU A 18 5.50 -2.82 2.95
C LEU A 18 6.77 -2.03 3.19
N ASN A 19 6.82 -1.35 4.33
CA ASN A 19 7.91 -0.49 4.69
C ASN A 19 8.97 -1.28 5.46
N ASP A 20 10.17 -1.43 4.88
CA ASP A 20 11.28 -2.13 5.52
C ASP A 20 12.03 -1.20 6.46
N ARG A 21 11.99 -1.49 7.76
CA ARG A 21 12.68 -0.72 8.79
C ARG A 21 14.20 -0.76 8.68
N SER A 22 14.79 -1.81 8.09
CA SER A 22 16.24 -1.93 7.94
C SER A 22 16.82 -0.92 6.97
N ASN A 23 15.98 -0.33 6.13
CA ASN A 23 16.40 0.62 5.11
C ASN A 23 15.97 2.06 5.44
N ARG A 24 16.72 2.70 6.34
CA ARG A 24 16.45 4.07 6.80
C ARG A 24 16.46 5.15 5.70
N PHE A 25 16.95 4.84 4.49
CA PHE A 25 17.19 5.82 3.42
C PHE A 25 16.50 5.51 2.10
N LYS A 26 15.95 4.33 1.95
CA LYS A 26 15.14 3.99 0.78
C LYS A 26 13.92 3.28 1.30
N SER A 27 12.78 3.95 1.25
CA SER A 27 11.52 3.24 1.20
C SER A 27 11.64 2.23 0.07
N ILE A 28 11.99 1.02 0.40
CA ILE A 28 12.08 -0.05 -0.59
C ILE A 28 10.65 -0.44 -0.82
N PHE A 29 10.20 0.05 -1.90
CA PHE A 29 8.93 -0.19 -2.45
C PHE A 29 8.87 -1.64 -2.91
N ASN A 30 8.48 -2.51 -2.02
CA ASN A 30 8.03 -3.84 -2.38
C ASN A 30 6.56 -3.69 -2.80
N TYR A 31 6.35 -2.98 -3.92
CA TYR A 31 5.01 -2.85 -4.49
C TYR A 31 4.55 -4.22 -4.97
N GLN A 32 3.41 -4.63 -4.48
CA GLN A 32 2.69 -5.79 -4.94
C GLN A 32 1.34 -5.35 -5.46
N SER A 33 0.92 -5.93 -6.57
CA SER A 33 -0.40 -5.77 -7.13
C SER A 33 -0.84 -7.10 -7.75
N GLU A 34 -2.11 -7.44 -7.57
CA GLU A 34 -2.71 -8.57 -8.28
C GLU A 34 -3.24 -8.16 -9.67
N ASP A 35 -3.34 -6.84 -9.92
CA ASP A 35 -4.08 -6.25 -11.04
C ASP A 35 -3.19 -5.42 -11.97
N THR A 36 -1.88 -5.37 -11.71
CA THR A 36 -0.95 -4.51 -12.45
C THR A 36 0.35 -5.26 -12.73
N ASP A 37 0.83 -5.11 -13.96
CA ASP A 37 2.05 -5.75 -14.41
C ASP A 37 3.28 -5.26 -13.63
N GLU A 38 4.23 -6.15 -13.38
CA GLU A 38 5.47 -5.85 -12.66
C GLU A 38 6.28 -4.73 -13.33
N GLU A 39 6.21 -4.61 -14.66
CA GLU A 39 6.88 -3.54 -15.40
C GLU A 39 6.32 -2.17 -15.02
N ILE A 40 5.00 -2.05 -14.88
CA ILE A 40 4.34 -0.80 -14.47
C ILE A 40 4.72 -0.42 -13.03
N LEU A 41 4.82 -1.42 -12.15
CA LEU A 41 5.27 -1.22 -10.77
C LEU A 41 6.74 -0.78 -10.71
N ALA A 42 7.60 -1.39 -11.52
CA ALA A 42 9.01 -1.01 -11.62
C ALA A 42 9.18 0.43 -12.14
N GLN A 43 8.39 0.84 -13.12
CA GLN A 43 8.38 2.21 -13.63
C GLN A 43 8.03 3.24 -12.54
N TYR A 44 7.07 2.94 -11.67
CA TYR A 44 6.74 3.82 -10.54
C TYR A 44 7.96 3.98 -9.63
N SER A 45 8.56 2.89 -9.20
CA SER A 45 9.73 2.90 -8.30
C SER A 45 10.92 3.67 -8.87
N GLN A 46 11.12 3.60 -10.17
CA GLN A 46 12.28 4.20 -10.83
C GLN A 46 12.08 5.67 -11.19
N ASN A 47 10.86 6.05 -11.60
CA ASN A 47 10.64 7.32 -12.27
C ASN A 47 9.59 8.23 -11.61
N TYR A 48 8.56 7.65 -10.96
CA TYR A 48 7.39 8.43 -10.58
C TYR A 48 7.24 8.68 -9.08
N HIS A 49 7.81 7.84 -8.21
CA HIS A 49 7.69 7.98 -6.77
C HIS A 49 8.17 9.33 -6.23
N THR A 50 9.15 9.96 -6.88
CA THR A 50 9.71 11.26 -6.46
C THR A 50 8.84 12.46 -6.84
N ILE A 51 7.97 12.27 -7.83
CA ILE A 51 7.06 13.32 -8.33
C ILE A 51 5.61 13.05 -7.95
N ASP A 52 5.34 11.94 -7.27
CA ASP A 52 4.02 11.62 -6.75
C ASP A 52 3.70 12.53 -5.57
N PHE A 53 2.64 13.33 -5.72
CA PHE A 53 2.17 14.23 -4.67
C PHE A 53 1.62 13.49 -3.45
N LEU A 54 1.35 12.17 -3.55
CA LEU A 54 0.96 11.32 -2.44
C LEU A 54 2.16 10.69 -1.70
N SER A 55 3.37 10.84 -2.23
CA SER A 55 4.58 10.20 -1.65
C SER A 55 4.88 10.60 -0.20
N TRP A 56 4.33 11.71 0.29
CA TRP A 56 4.43 12.11 1.69
C TRP A 56 3.85 11.07 2.66
N CYS A 57 2.89 10.26 2.22
CA CYS A 57 2.27 9.22 3.05
C CYS A 57 3.30 8.17 3.52
N TYR A 58 4.38 7.95 2.78
CA TYR A 58 5.46 7.04 3.18
C TYR A 58 6.28 7.52 4.38
N ASN A 59 6.10 8.77 4.78
CA ASN A 59 6.70 9.33 5.99
C ASN A 59 5.74 9.40 7.18
N GLN A 60 4.50 8.94 7.01
CA GLN A 60 3.53 8.94 8.09
C GLN A 60 3.91 7.97 9.20
N ARG A 61 3.53 8.32 10.43
CA ARG A 61 3.77 7.52 11.63
C ARG A 61 2.48 7.17 12.36
N GLN A 62 1.36 7.71 11.88
CA GLN A 62 0.03 7.50 12.44
C GLN A 62 -0.86 6.79 11.43
N PRO A 63 -1.83 5.97 11.87
CA PRO A 63 -2.85 5.40 10.98
C PRO A 63 -3.60 6.53 10.27
N MET A 64 -3.87 6.34 8.99
CA MET A 64 -4.57 7.33 8.19
C MET A 64 -5.23 6.69 6.97
N VAL A 65 -6.42 7.17 6.63
CA VAL A 65 -7.08 6.90 5.34
C VAL A 65 -7.46 8.23 4.71
N PHE A 66 -7.15 8.42 3.44
CA PHE A 66 -7.47 9.66 2.72
C PHE A 66 -7.61 9.41 1.22
N ARG A 67 -8.43 10.20 0.55
CA ARG A 67 -8.53 10.26 -0.90
C ARG A 67 -7.52 11.27 -1.45
N ALA A 68 -7.03 11.05 -2.66
CA ALA A 68 -6.21 12.03 -3.35
C ALA A 68 -6.97 13.37 -3.53
N THR A 69 -8.28 13.30 -3.75
CA THR A 69 -9.18 14.45 -3.94
C THR A 69 -9.45 15.24 -2.65
N ASP A 70 -9.18 14.70 -1.48
CA ASP A 70 -9.20 15.46 -0.22
C ASP A 70 -8.01 16.44 -0.11
N LEU A 71 -6.94 16.18 -0.86
CA LEU A 71 -5.69 16.93 -0.81
C LEU A 71 -5.48 17.82 -2.02
N VAL A 72 -5.93 17.36 -3.18
CA VAL A 72 -5.64 18.00 -4.47
C VAL A 72 -6.90 18.01 -5.34
N TYR A 73 -7.22 19.15 -5.91
CA TYR A 73 -8.35 19.26 -6.82
C TYR A 73 -8.20 18.35 -8.06
N PRO A 74 -9.28 17.72 -8.55
CA PRO A 74 -9.25 16.81 -9.70
C PRO A 74 -8.57 17.39 -10.94
N GLU A 75 -8.72 18.70 -11.20
CA GLU A 75 -8.10 19.37 -12.34
C GLU A 75 -6.57 19.45 -12.22
N VAL A 76 -6.06 19.52 -10.98
CA VAL A 76 -4.61 19.50 -10.70
C VAL A 76 -4.07 18.09 -10.87
N ILE A 77 -4.81 17.08 -10.38
CA ILE A 77 -4.46 15.65 -10.58
C ILE A 77 -4.35 15.38 -12.08
N GLU A 78 -5.35 15.75 -12.86
CA GLU A 78 -5.38 15.49 -14.32
C GLU A 78 -4.21 16.12 -15.07
N ARG A 79 -3.73 17.29 -14.61
CA ARG A 79 -2.58 18.00 -15.20
C ARG A 79 -1.24 17.52 -14.68
N SER A 80 -1.23 16.73 -13.60
CA SER A 80 0.01 16.23 -13.00
C SER A 80 0.78 15.35 -13.99
N ARG A 81 2.10 15.35 -13.86
CA ARG A 81 2.96 14.51 -14.70
C ARG A 81 2.72 13.02 -14.42
N ILE A 82 2.57 12.66 -13.14
CA ILE A 82 2.31 11.27 -12.75
C ILE A 82 1.01 10.74 -13.38
N HIS A 83 -0.06 11.55 -13.34
CA HIS A 83 -1.32 11.14 -13.94
C HIS A 83 -1.20 10.95 -15.45
N ARG A 84 -0.63 11.92 -16.17
CA ARG A 84 -0.54 11.87 -17.63
C ARG A 84 0.36 10.77 -18.18
N GLU A 85 1.47 10.49 -17.48
CA GLU A 85 2.50 9.58 -17.97
C GLU A 85 2.36 8.15 -17.44
N TRP A 86 1.70 7.95 -16.28
CA TRP A 86 1.63 6.67 -15.62
C TRP A 86 0.20 6.23 -15.27
N GLU A 87 -0.55 6.96 -14.45
CA GLU A 87 -1.89 6.56 -14.00
C GLU A 87 -2.87 6.40 -15.16
N SER A 88 -2.85 7.32 -16.14
CA SER A 88 -3.72 7.27 -17.32
C SER A 88 -3.55 5.99 -18.15
N ARG A 89 -2.33 5.42 -18.19
CA ARG A 89 -2.06 4.15 -18.87
C ARG A 89 -2.76 2.97 -18.21
N MET A 90 -2.98 3.05 -16.93
CA MET A 90 -3.73 2.05 -16.16
C MET A 90 -5.23 2.28 -16.19
N GLY A 91 -5.69 3.40 -16.77
CA GLY A 91 -7.09 3.80 -16.81
C GLY A 91 -7.63 4.26 -15.45
N VAL A 92 -6.77 4.60 -14.49
CA VAL A 92 -7.16 5.05 -13.15
C VAL A 92 -7.08 6.56 -13.01
N PHE A 93 -7.87 7.09 -12.07
CA PHE A 93 -7.92 8.52 -11.78
C PHE A 93 -8.10 8.83 -10.30
N TYR A 94 -8.99 8.15 -9.60
CA TYR A 94 -9.24 8.34 -8.19
C TYR A 94 -8.43 7.35 -7.37
N THR A 95 -7.81 7.83 -6.31
CA THR A 95 -7.02 7.01 -5.40
C THR A 95 -7.42 7.28 -3.96
N VAL A 96 -7.64 6.22 -3.19
CA VAL A 96 -7.69 6.24 -1.73
C VAL A 96 -6.48 5.48 -1.19
N THR A 97 -5.81 6.06 -0.21
CA THR A 97 -4.62 5.47 0.42
C THR A 97 -4.89 5.18 1.88
N VAL A 98 -4.53 3.98 2.30
CA VAL A 98 -4.57 3.50 3.68
C VAL A 98 -3.14 3.39 4.18
N CYS A 99 -2.77 4.15 5.22
CA CYS A 99 -1.47 4.09 5.89
C CYS A 99 -1.60 3.20 7.13
N ILE A 100 -0.91 2.06 7.13
CA ILE A 100 -0.92 1.10 8.23
C ILE A 100 0.25 1.46 9.16
N ALA A 101 -0.04 2.06 10.29
CA ALA A 101 0.97 2.52 11.23
C ALA A 101 0.51 2.32 12.69
N SER A 102 1.45 2.17 13.61
CA SER A 102 1.24 2.16 15.07
C SER A 102 2.55 2.46 15.77
N ASP A 103 2.49 3.16 16.92
CA ASP A 103 3.64 3.47 17.77
C ASP A 103 4.83 4.08 16.99
N ASP A 104 4.54 5.06 16.17
CA ASP A 104 5.52 5.74 15.31
C ASP A 104 6.21 4.84 14.27
N ILE A 105 5.65 3.67 13.99
CA ILE A 105 6.13 2.75 12.97
C ILE A 105 5.13 2.73 11.81
N LEU A 106 5.59 3.05 10.60
CA LEU A 106 4.85 2.78 9.38
C LEU A 106 5.16 1.35 8.92
N TYR A 107 4.16 0.51 8.86
CA TYR A 107 4.27 -0.87 8.35
C TYR A 107 4.14 -0.94 6.84
N GLY A 108 3.30 -0.09 6.28
CA GLY A 108 3.09 -0.04 4.84
C GLY A 108 1.88 0.78 4.44
N THR A 109 1.55 0.73 3.16
CA THR A 109 0.39 1.40 2.59
C THR A 109 -0.39 0.47 1.67
N ILE A 110 -1.70 0.72 1.56
CA ILE A 110 -2.57 0.13 0.54
C ILE A 110 -3.18 1.30 -0.23
N SER A 111 -2.97 1.34 -1.54
CA SER A 111 -3.63 2.30 -2.43
C SER A 111 -4.64 1.55 -3.29
N LEU A 112 -5.89 1.98 -3.24
CA LEU A 112 -6.99 1.47 -4.08
C LEU A 112 -7.32 2.53 -5.11
N MET A 113 -7.49 2.13 -6.36
CA MET A 113 -7.63 3.05 -7.48
C MET A 113 -8.88 2.76 -8.30
N ARG A 114 -9.52 3.82 -8.77
CA ARG A 114 -10.72 3.79 -9.63
C ARG A 114 -10.53 4.60 -10.89
N SER A 115 -11.17 4.15 -11.97
CA SER A 115 -11.34 4.92 -13.20
C SER A 115 -12.30 6.09 -13.00
N LYS A 116 -12.27 7.05 -13.92
CA LYS A 116 -13.26 8.15 -13.94
C LYS A 116 -14.70 7.66 -14.04
N SER A 117 -14.94 6.58 -14.79
CA SER A 117 -16.27 5.99 -14.94
C SER A 117 -16.79 5.32 -13.69
N HIS A 118 -15.91 4.81 -12.84
CA HIS A 118 -16.29 4.24 -11.55
C HIS A 118 -16.68 5.31 -10.53
N GLY A 119 -16.09 6.50 -10.64
CA GLY A 119 -16.26 7.61 -9.70
C GLY A 119 -15.32 7.55 -8.52
N ASP A 120 -15.34 8.62 -7.72
CA ASP A 120 -14.50 8.72 -6.51
C ASP A 120 -15.05 7.84 -5.37
N PHE A 121 -14.20 7.61 -4.40
CA PHE A 121 -14.58 6.93 -3.16
C PHE A 121 -15.48 7.83 -2.31
N THR A 122 -16.57 7.27 -1.82
CA THR A 122 -17.51 7.97 -0.95
C THR A 122 -17.00 8.07 0.49
N ASP A 123 -17.55 8.99 1.29
CA ASP A 123 -17.21 9.10 2.71
C ASP A 123 -17.53 7.81 3.49
N ALA A 124 -18.61 7.11 3.10
CA ALA A 124 -18.95 5.83 3.70
C ALA A 124 -17.89 4.76 3.42
N GLU A 125 -17.36 4.70 2.20
CA GLU A 125 -16.30 3.76 1.83
C GLU A 125 -14.98 4.10 2.53
N VAL A 126 -14.65 5.38 2.65
CA VAL A 126 -13.48 5.84 3.42
C VAL A 126 -13.63 5.45 4.89
N GLY A 127 -14.83 5.61 5.48
CA GLY A 127 -15.10 5.17 6.84
C GLY A 127 -14.92 3.66 7.04
N ILE A 128 -15.40 2.85 6.09
CA ILE A 128 -15.17 1.38 6.12
C ILE A 128 -13.67 1.06 6.05
N LEU A 129 -12.92 1.75 5.21
CA LEU A 129 -11.48 1.55 5.10
C LEU A 129 -10.74 1.98 6.38
N ASP A 130 -11.21 3.02 7.07
CA ASP A 130 -10.65 3.45 8.34
C ASP A 130 -10.87 2.39 9.43
N ASP A 131 -12.08 1.82 9.53
CA ASP A 131 -12.36 0.72 10.45
C ASP A 131 -11.47 -0.50 10.16
N VAL A 132 -11.33 -0.88 8.89
CA VAL A 132 -10.43 -1.97 8.48
C VAL A 132 -8.97 -1.63 8.82
N ASN A 133 -8.54 -0.38 8.62
CA ASN A 133 -7.20 0.06 8.93
C ASN A 133 -6.85 -0.10 10.42
N GLN A 134 -7.80 0.18 11.31
CA GLN A 134 -7.62 -0.04 12.76
C GLN A 134 -7.25 -1.52 13.07
N HIS A 135 -7.96 -2.45 12.43
CA HIS A 135 -7.67 -3.88 12.59
C HIS A 135 -6.31 -4.27 11.98
N LEU A 136 -5.96 -3.71 10.82
CA LEU A 136 -4.66 -3.94 10.19
C LEU A 136 -3.52 -3.40 11.07
N CYS A 137 -3.64 -2.18 11.58
CA CYS A 137 -2.65 -1.58 12.46
C CYS A 137 -2.41 -2.44 13.70
N ASN A 138 -3.48 -2.88 14.37
CA ASN A 138 -3.38 -3.76 15.54
C ASN A 138 -2.71 -5.09 15.17
N ARG A 139 -3.09 -5.71 14.05
CA ARG A 139 -2.50 -6.96 13.59
C ARG A 139 -1.02 -6.84 13.27
N PHE A 140 -0.64 -5.77 12.55
CA PHE A 140 0.76 -5.51 12.23
C PHE A 140 1.59 -5.21 13.47
N HIS A 141 1.05 -4.41 14.40
CA HIS A 141 1.73 -4.11 15.67
C HIS A 141 2.00 -5.40 16.49
N LEU A 142 1.00 -6.28 16.61
CA LEU A 142 1.17 -7.55 17.35
C LEU A 142 2.14 -8.51 16.65
N THR A 143 2.15 -8.53 15.33
CA THR A 143 2.99 -9.46 14.56
C THR A 143 4.42 -8.93 14.38
N TYR A 144 4.57 -7.61 14.24
CA TYR A 144 5.84 -6.93 13.95
C TYR A 144 6.06 -5.75 14.89
N PRO A 145 6.20 -5.95 16.21
CA PRO A 145 6.26 -4.85 17.19
C PRO A 145 7.45 -3.91 16.99
N ASN A 146 8.44 -4.34 16.24
CA ASN A 146 9.62 -3.54 15.88
C ASN A 146 9.65 -3.09 14.42
N GLY A 147 8.51 -3.19 13.71
CA GLY A 147 8.41 -2.91 12.28
C GLY A 147 8.75 -4.12 11.40
N VAL A 148 8.32 -4.07 10.15
CA VAL A 148 8.58 -5.12 9.16
C VAL A 148 10.05 -5.08 8.77
N ASN A 149 10.68 -6.25 8.63
CA ASN A 149 12.03 -6.40 8.11
C ASN A 149 11.98 -7.35 6.91
N ARG A 150 12.61 -6.97 5.81
CA ARG A 150 12.65 -7.78 4.59
C ARG A 150 13.11 -9.22 4.84
N PHE A 151 14.09 -9.40 5.72
CA PHE A 151 14.57 -10.74 6.10
C PHE A 151 13.53 -11.59 6.82
N MET A 152 12.54 -10.98 7.48
CA MET A 152 11.45 -11.73 8.12
C MET A 152 10.36 -12.14 7.11
N MET A 153 10.26 -11.45 5.99
CA MET A 153 9.28 -11.79 4.95
C MET A 153 9.80 -12.85 3.98
N ASP A 154 11.09 -12.83 3.69
CA ASP A 154 11.76 -13.91 2.95
C ASP A 154 11.84 -15.20 3.77
N ALA A 155 11.70 -15.11 5.10
CA ALA A 155 11.62 -16.23 6.03
C ALA A 155 10.30 -17.01 5.96
N SER A 156 9.32 -16.59 5.17
CA SER A 156 8.15 -17.42 4.83
C SER A 156 8.50 -18.60 3.88
N ILE A 157 9.73 -18.58 3.32
CA ILE A 157 10.39 -19.74 2.71
C ILE A 157 11.68 -19.92 3.50
N ASP A 158 11.56 -20.50 4.69
CA ASP A 158 12.59 -20.43 5.69
C ASP A 158 13.73 -21.40 5.39
N PRO A 159 14.94 -20.89 5.09
CA PRO A 159 16.13 -21.71 5.04
C PRO A 159 16.40 -22.46 6.35
N ILE A 160 15.88 -21.95 7.49
CA ILE A 160 15.99 -22.59 8.78
C ILE A 160 15.03 -23.77 8.87
N ALA A 161 13.75 -23.61 8.44
CA ALA A 161 12.81 -24.73 8.39
C ALA A 161 13.28 -25.85 7.47
N GLU A 162 13.76 -25.52 6.26
CA GLU A 162 14.37 -26.51 5.36
C GLU A 162 15.65 -27.12 5.96
N ARG A 163 16.52 -26.28 6.54
CA ARG A 163 17.80 -26.74 7.09
C ARG A 163 17.65 -27.61 8.33
N PHE A 164 16.60 -27.39 9.12
CA PHE A 164 16.33 -28.16 10.35
C PHE A 164 15.12 -29.09 10.20
N SER A 165 14.51 -29.21 9.03
CA SER A 165 13.34 -30.06 8.74
C SER A 165 12.19 -29.83 9.73
N LEU A 166 11.95 -28.56 10.12
CA LEU A 166 10.92 -28.19 11.05
C LEU A 166 9.54 -28.28 10.39
N THR A 167 8.59 -28.84 11.11
CA THR A 167 7.19 -28.88 10.66
C THR A 167 6.48 -27.56 11.01
N PRO A 168 5.35 -27.22 10.33
CA PRO A 168 4.59 -26.00 10.64
C PRO A 168 4.18 -25.85 12.12
N ARG A 169 4.05 -26.96 12.86
CA ARG A 169 3.73 -26.96 14.29
C ARG A 169 4.90 -26.62 15.22
N GLU A 170 6.11 -26.78 14.73
CA GLU A 170 7.33 -26.45 15.49
C GLU A 170 7.76 -25.00 15.31
N TRP A 171 6.98 -24.25 14.51
CA TRP A 171 7.14 -22.85 14.23
C TRP A 171 6.21 -21.93 15.05
N GLU A 172 5.11 -22.46 15.58
CA GLU A 172 4.17 -21.74 16.46
C GLU A 172 4.68 -21.68 17.89
#